data_9ce7db96ce3becdf88de51fc7edb0f99
#
_entry.id   9ce7db96ce3becdf88de51fc7edb0f99
#
_cell.length_a   1.000
_cell.length_b   1.000
_cell.length_c   1.000
_cell.angle_alpha   90.00
_cell.angle_beta   90.00
_cell.angle_gamma   90.00
#
_symmetry.space_group_name_H-M   'P 1'
#
loop_
_entity.id
_entity.type
_entity.pdbx_description
1 polymer ?
#
loop_
_entity_poly.entity_id
_entity_poly.type
_entity_poly.pdbx_seq_one_letter_code
_entity_poly.pdbx_strand_id
1 'polypeptide(L)'
;MRAIVDTNVLVVANGLETHADAECQRECVSAITAISVNGTVVLDNLGFILDEYQEHLNFSGQPGPGDAFFKHVYDNMYSSKRVERVSITVVDDEKRAFEELPANTLDRSDRKFLAVAVVSKAPILNATDSDWDDARALISSVEVVVKQLCPQHATRGNRPLQT
;
A
#
# COMPACT_ATOMS: atom_id res chain seq x y z
N MET A 1 -2.44 10.02 12.00
CA MET A 1 -1.58 9.65 10.86
C MET A 1 -2.48 9.21 9.71
N ARG A 2 -2.22 9.70 8.53
CA ARG A 2 -2.90 9.25 7.29
C ARG A 2 -1.91 8.41 6.49
N ALA A 3 -2.34 7.30 5.97
CA ALA A 3 -1.47 6.44 5.17
C ALA A 3 -2.25 5.61 4.14
N ILE A 4 -1.58 5.34 3.03
CA ILE A 4 -2.01 4.38 2.03
C ILE A 4 -1.22 3.11 2.33
N VAL A 5 -1.90 1.96 2.46
CA VAL A 5 -1.25 0.70 2.81
C VAL A 5 -1.24 -0.21 1.59
N ASP A 6 -0.05 -0.48 1.06
CA ASP A 6 0.10 -1.44 -0.02
C ASP A 6 -0.28 -2.83 0.49
N THR A 7 -0.93 -3.61 -0.35
CA THR A 7 -1.45 -4.94 -0.01
C THR A 7 -0.38 -5.86 0.58
N ASN A 8 0.88 -5.75 0.12
CA ASN A 8 1.96 -6.59 0.63
C ASN A 8 2.20 -6.40 2.13
N VAL A 9 1.93 -5.21 2.68
CA VAL A 9 2.03 -4.96 4.13
C VAL A 9 1.07 -5.87 4.90
N LEU A 10 -0.14 -6.01 4.39
CA LEU A 10 -1.19 -6.82 5.03
C LEU A 10 -0.92 -8.32 4.90
N VAL A 11 -0.40 -8.73 3.75
CA VAL A 11 0.00 -10.13 3.51
C VAL A 11 1.17 -10.52 4.43
N VAL A 12 2.16 -9.66 4.55
CA VAL A 12 3.28 -9.87 5.49
C VAL A 12 2.80 -9.91 6.94
N ALA A 13 1.89 -9.00 7.32
CA ALA A 13 1.31 -8.98 8.67
C ALA A 13 0.63 -10.30 9.02
N ASN A 14 -0.01 -10.95 8.03
CA ASN A 14 -0.61 -12.27 8.20
C ASN A 14 0.42 -13.42 8.30
N GLY A 15 1.71 -13.14 8.06
CA GLY A 15 2.75 -14.17 8.07
C GLY A 15 2.76 -15.05 6.84
N LEU A 16 2.16 -14.62 5.72
CA LEU A 16 2.05 -15.40 4.49
C LEU A 16 3.20 -15.18 3.50
N GLU A 17 3.95 -14.09 3.67
CA GLU A 17 5.08 -13.77 2.80
C GLU A 17 6.33 -14.52 3.25
N THR A 18 6.79 -15.47 2.43
CA THR A 18 7.90 -16.36 2.78
C THR A 18 9.27 -15.66 2.78
N HIS A 19 9.40 -14.50 2.15
CA HIS A 19 10.64 -13.74 2.10
C HIS A 19 10.80 -12.74 3.24
N ALA A 20 9.73 -12.49 3.97
CA ALA A 20 9.75 -11.59 5.12
C ALA A 20 10.17 -12.33 6.38
N ASP A 21 11.07 -11.72 7.15
CA ASP A 21 11.46 -12.26 8.45
C ASP A 21 10.48 -11.84 9.56
N ALA A 22 10.70 -12.35 10.77
CA ALA A 22 9.82 -12.06 11.91
C ALA A 22 9.84 -10.58 12.29
N GLU A 23 10.96 -9.90 12.11
CA GLU A 23 11.06 -8.46 12.36
C GLU A 23 10.20 -7.67 11.39
N CYS A 24 10.26 -7.99 10.10
CA CYS A 24 9.43 -7.37 9.09
C CYS A 24 7.95 -7.58 9.39
N GLN A 25 7.56 -8.79 9.77
CA GLN A 25 6.18 -9.07 10.15
C GLN A 25 5.74 -8.20 11.33
N ARG A 26 6.56 -8.07 12.36
CA ARG A 26 6.26 -7.22 13.52
C ARG A 26 6.11 -5.76 13.14
N GLU A 27 6.97 -5.24 12.27
CA GLU A 27 6.88 -3.85 11.78
C GLU A 27 5.56 -3.61 11.03
N CYS A 28 5.15 -4.56 10.20
CA CYS A 28 3.88 -4.47 9.48
C CYS A 28 2.70 -4.50 10.44
N VAL A 29 2.67 -5.42 11.39
CA VAL A 29 1.60 -5.52 12.41
C VAL A 29 1.53 -4.23 13.22
N SER A 30 2.66 -3.71 13.66
CA SER A 30 2.74 -2.47 14.44
C SER A 30 2.16 -1.29 13.65
N ALA A 31 2.54 -1.15 12.38
CA ALA A 31 2.09 -0.05 11.54
C ALA A 31 0.57 -0.07 11.31
N ILE A 32 0.00 -1.22 10.94
CA ILE A 32 -1.44 -1.32 10.69
C ILE A 32 -2.27 -1.23 11.97
N THR A 33 -1.72 -1.70 13.08
CA THR A 33 -2.38 -1.54 14.39
C THR A 33 -2.47 -0.07 14.79
N ALA A 34 -1.40 0.68 14.60
CA ALA A 34 -1.38 2.12 14.88
C ALA A 34 -2.42 2.88 14.04
N ILE A 35 -2.55 2.53 12.76
CA ILE A 35 -3.56 3.13 11.88
C ILE A 35 -4.96 2.77 12.35
N SER A 36 -5.20 1.52 12.71
CA SER A 36 -6.52 1.07 13.18
C SER A 36 -6.98 1.78 14.45
N VAL A 37 -6.05 2.08 15.34
CA VAL A 37 -6.37 2.70 16.65
C VAL A 37 -6.58 4.20 16.51
N ASN A 38 -5.67 4.91 15.85
CA ASN A 38 -5.65 6.37 15.85
C ASN A 38 -5.50 7.01 14.47
N GLY A 39 -5.36 6.23 13.41
CA GLY A 39 -5.05 6.76 12.09
C GLY A 39 -6.23 6.74 11.14
N THR A 40 -5.92 7.15 9.91
CA THR A 40 -6.84 7.14 8.78
C THR A 40 -6.17 6.42 7.62
N VAL A 41 -6.81 5.38 7.09
CA VAL A 41 -6.37 4.74 5.84
C VAL A 41 -6.95 5.52 4.66
N VAL A 42 -6.15 5.73 3.62
CA VAL A 42 -6.57 6.44 2.42
C VAL A 42 -6.76 5.45 1.27
N LEU A 43 -7.90 5.50 0.63
CA LEU A 43 -8.30 4.64 -0.47
C LEU A 43 -8.76 5.47 -1.68
N ASP A 44 -8.86 4.82 -2.83
CA ASP A 44 -9.52 5.41 -4.00
C ASP A 44 -11.04 5.31 -3.89
N ASN A 45 -11.72 6.18 -4.63
CA ASN A 45 -13.18 6.23 -4.66
C ASN A 45 -13.82 5.16 -5.57
N LEU A 46 -13.03 4.47 -6.41
CA LEU A 46 -13.52 3.49 -7.37
C LEU A 46 -13.49 2.05 -6.82
N GLY A 47 -12.87 1.84 -5.66
CA GLY A 47 -12.82 0.54 -5.02
C GLY A 47 -11.66 -0.36 -5.47
N PHE A 48 -10.69 0.16 -6.22
CA PHE A 48 -9.59 -0.65 -6.75
C PHE A 48 -8.69 -1.21 -5.66
N ILE A 49 -8.37 -0.39 -4.65
CA ILE A 49 -7.53 -0.84 -3.53
C ILE A 49 -8.26 -1.89 -2.69
N LEU A 50 -9.54 -1.65 -2.38
CA LEU A 50 -10.35 -2.63 -1.66
C LEU A 50 -10.49 -3.96 -2.40
N ASP A 51 -10.67 -3.90 -3.72
CA ASP A 51 -10.77 -5.10 -4.54
C ASP A 51 -9.47 -5.92 -4.47
N GLU A 52 -8.31 -5.26 -4.49
CA GLU A 52 -7.03 -5.95 -4.34
C GLU A 52 -6.89 -6.55 -2.93
N TYR A 53 -7.27 -5.81 -1.89
CA TYR A 53 -7.29 -6.36 -0.53
C TYR A 53 -8.14 -7.63 -0.48
N GLN A 54 -9.31 -7.62 -1.10
CA GLN A 54 -10.23 -8.76 -1.10
C GLN A 54 -9.65 -9.99 -1.79
N GLU A 55 -8.77 -9.81 -2.80
CA GLU A 55 -8.10 -10.93 -3.48
C GLU A 55 -7.12 -11.68 -2.56
N HIS A 56 -6.55 -11.01 -1.55
CA HIS A 56 -5.49 -11.54 -0.71
C HIS A 56 -5.89 -11.75 0.76
N LEU A 57 -6.99 -11.16 1.18
CA LEU A 57 -7.36 -11.09 2.60
C LEU A 57 -8.81 -11.51 2.80
N ASN A 58 -9.13 -11.86 4.04
CA ASN A 58 -10.48 -12.27 4.42
C ASN A 58 -11.17 -11.14 5.19
N PHE A 59 -12.28 -10.65 4.68
CA PHE A 59 -13.05 -9.58 5.31
C PHE A 59 -13.76 -10.01 6.60
N SER A 60 -13.75 -11.30 6.97
CA SER A 60 -14.19 -11.75 8.29
C SER A 60 -13.28 -11.25 9.42
N GLY A 61 -12.06 -10.79 9.08
CA GLY A 61 -11.06 -10.33 10.02
C GLY A 61 -10.21 -11.44 10.62
N GLN A 62 -10.30 -12.64 10.10
CA GLN A 62 -9.57 -13.81 10.58
C GLN A 62 -8.97 -14.58 9.42
N PRO A 63 -7.84 -15.31 9.59
CA PRO A 63 -7.20 -15.59 10.89
C PRO A 63 -6.11 -14.58 11.32
N GLY A 64 -5.67 -13.66 10.47
CA GLY A 64 -4.46 -12.87 10.74
C GLY A 64 -4.71 -11.39 11.00
N PRO A 65 -3.64 -10.66 11.42
CA PRO A 65 -3.71 -9.21 11.64
C PRO A 65 -4.04 -8.40 10.39
N GLY A 66 -3.56 -8.84 9.21
CA GLY A 66 -3.90 -8.19 7.94
C GLY A 66 -5.39 -8.34 7.61
N ASP A 67 -5.98 -9.50 7.92
CA ASP A 67 -7.41 -9.73 7.77
C ASP A 67 -8.20 -8.83 8.72
N ALA A 68 -7.75 -8.71 9.97
CA ALA A 68 -8.38 -7.83 10.96
C ALA A 68 -8.35 -6.37 10.49
N PHE A 69 -7.25 -5.93 9.89
CA PHE A 69 -7.15 -4.58 9.32
C PHE A 69 -8.13 -4.41 8.15
N PHE A 70 -8.22 -5.38 7.26
CA PHE A 70 -9.16 -5.32 6.14
C PHE A 70 -10.62 -5.20 6.64
N LYS A 71 -10.99 -6.02 7.64
CA LYS A 71 -12.31 -5.91 8.27
C LYS A 71 -12.54 -4.51 8.87
N HIS A 72 -11.54 -3.97 9.57
CA HIS A 72 -11.61 -2.61 10.12
C HIS A 72 -11.88 -1.57 9.03
N VAL A 73 -11.17 -1.64 7.91
CA VAL A 73 -11.35 -0.73 6.78
C VAL A 73 -12.76 -0.87 6.21
N TYR A 74 -13.19 -2.08 5.96
CA TYR A 74 -14.50 -2.38 5.39
C TYR A 74 -15.63 -1.87 6.29
N ASP A 75 -15.55 -2.14 7.60
CA ASP A 75 -16.56 -1.74 8.57
C ASP A 75 -16.61 -0.21 8.76
N ASN A 76 -15.53 0.49 8.46
CA ASN A 76 -15.42 1.93 8.67
C ASN A 76 -15.43 2.76 7.37
N MET A 77 -15.86 2.18 6.26
CA MET A 77 -15.85 2.82 4.94
C MET A 77 -16.53 4.18 4.89
N TYR A 78 -17.52 4.39 5.73
CA TYR A 78 -18.28 5.63 5.79
C TYR A 78 -17.91 6.53 6.97
N SER A 79 -16.88 6.15 7.72
CA SER A 79 -16.34 6.97 8.81
C SER A 79 -15.12 7.76 8.32
N SER A 80 -15.30 9.05 8.06
CA SER A 80 -14.24 9.91 7.53
C SER A 80 -13.01 10.04 8.44
N LYS A 81 -13.16 9.71 9.73
CA LYS A 81 -12.04 9.66 10.67
C LYS A 81 -11.15 8.45 10.46
N ARG A 82 -11.68 7.35 9.95
CA ARG A 82 -10.98 6.08 9.81
C ARG A 82 -10.61 5.75 8.37
N VAL A 83 -11.46 6.12 7.43
CA VAL A 83 -11.26 5.85 6.01
C VAL A 83 -11.51 7.13 5.21
N GLU A 84 -10.49 7.59 4.49
CA GLU A 84 -10.59 8.69 3.55
C GLU A 84 -10.59 8.11 2.14
N ARG A 85 -11.54 8.51 1.31
CA ARG A 85 -11.59 8.10 -0.10
C ARG A 85 -11.34 9.30 -0.98
N VAL A 86 -10.39 9.19 -1.90
CA VAL A 86 -10.02 10.26 -2.83
C VAL A 86 -10.34 9.86 -4.25
N SER A 87 -10.68 10.84 -5.08
CA SER A 87 -11.03 10.61 -6.47
C SER A 87 -9.79 10.45 -7.34
N ILE A 88 -9.74 9.34 -8.06
CA ILE A 88 -8.76 9.12 -9.13
C ILE A 88 -9.52 8.84 -10.42
N THR A 89 -8.91 9.17 -11.57
CA THR A 89 -9.57 9.13 -12.87
C THR A 89 -8.84 8.15 -13.79
N VAL A 90 -9.55 7.09 -14.20
CA VAL A 90 -9.02 6.13 -15.18
C VAL A 90 -8.97 6.79 -16.55
N VAL A 91 -7.86 6.61 -17.27
CA VAL A 91 -7.71 7.06 -18.65
C VAL A 91 -7.33 5.87 -19.53
N ASP A 92 -7.74 5.95 -20.80
CA ASP A 92 -7.42 4.95 -21.82
C ASP A 92 -6.04 5.22 -22.42
N ASP A 93 -5.02 5.18 -21.53
CA ASP A 93 -3.62 5.34 -21.87
C ASP A 93 -2.82 4.34 -21.02
N GLU A 94 -2.34 3.29 -21.66
CA GLU A 94 -1.62 2.21 -20.98
C GLU A 94 -0.34 2.65 -20.29
N LYS A 95 0.25 3.78 -20.71
CA LYS A 95 1.47 4.30 -20.10
C LYS A 95 1.20 5.06 -18.80
N ARG A 96 -0.03 5.50 -18.59
CA ARG A 96 -0.44 6.30 -17.43
C ARG A 96 -1.37 5.52 -16.51
N ALA A 97 -2.41 4.93 -17.04
CA ALA A 97 -3.57 4.31 -16.39
C ALA A 97 -4.49 5.31 -15.68
N PHE A 98 -3.96 6.36 -15.08
CA PHE A 98 -4.72 7.38 -14.34
C PHE A 98 -4.31 8.78 -14.78
N GLU A 99 -5.28 9.69 -14.84
CA GLU A 99 -5.06 11.10 -15.22
C GLU A 99 -4.05 11.79 -14.31
N GLU A 100 -4.02 11.40 -13.04
CA GLU A 100 -3.15 11.98 -12.01
C GLU A 100 -1.67 11.60 -12.18
N LEU A 101 -1.35 10.63 -13.03
CA LEU A 101 0.01 10.14 -13.23
C LEU A 101 0.59 10.60 -14.57
N PRO A 102 1.91 10.89 -14.64
CA PRO A 102 2.63 10.98 -15.91
C PRO A 102 2.78 9.59 -16.52
N ALA A 103 3.21 9.53 -17.78
CA ALA A 103 3.64 8.28 -18.40
C ALA A 103 4.74 7.65 -17.56
N ASN A 104 4.65 6.36 -17.29
CA ASN A 104 5.56 5.66 -16.37
C ASN A 104 5.63 4.17 -16.69
N THR A 105 6.59 3.50 -16.06
CA THR A 105 6.81 2.07 -16.21
C THR A 105 6.52 1.27 -14.94
N LEU A 106 5.87 1.88 -13.96
CA LEU A 106 5.47 1.21 -12.74
C LEU A 106 4.52 0.05 -13.07
N ASP A 107 4.60 -1.04 -12.31
CA ASP A 107 3.68 -2.15 -12.46
C ASP A 107 2.23 -1.66 -12.39
N ARG A 108 1.37 -2.22 -13.23
CA ARG A 108 -0.02 -1.77 -13.35
C ARG A 108 -0.78 -1.85 -12.03
N SER A 109 -0.52 -2.89 -11.24
CA SER A 109 -1.20 -3.08 -9.95
C SER A 109 -0.83 -2.00 -8.92
N ASP A 110 0.34 -1.38 -9.05
CA ASP A 110 0.83 -0.38 -8.11
C ASP A 110 0.37 1.04 -8.45
N ARG A 111 -0.05 1.28 -9.68
CA ARG A 111 -0.38 2.63 -10.16
C ARG A 111 -1.54 3.28 -9.42
N LYS A 112 -2.55 2.49 -9.00
CA LYS A 112 -3.66 3.03 -8.21
C LYS A 112 -3.20 3.58 -6.87
N PHE A 113 -2.25 2.91 -6.21
CA PHE A 113 -1.67 3.41 -4.96
C PHE A 113 -0.95 4.73 -5.18
N LEU A 114 -0.17 4.84 -6.26
CA LEU A 114 0.54 6.07 -6.58
C LEU A 114 -0.42 7.21 -6.91
N ALA A 115 -1.48 6.95 -7.69
CA ALA A 115 -2.48 7.95 -8.01
C ALA A 115 -3.18 8.49 -6.75
N VAL A 116 -3.54 7.59 -5.83
CA VAL A 116 -4.13 7.99 -4.54
C VAL A 116 -3.15 8.85 -3.75
N ALA A 117 -1.86 8.50 -3.74
CA ALA A 117 -0.83 9.28 -3.03
C ALA A 117 -0.64 10.67 -3.64
N VAL A 118 -0.68 10.78 -4.96
CA VAL A 118 -0.58 12.08 -5.64
C VAL A 118 -1.72 13.01 -5.22
N VAL A 119 -2.94 12.49 -5.17
CA VAL A 119 -4.13 13.28 -4.80
C VAL A 119 -4.16 13.60 -3.32
N SER A 120 -3.93 12.60 -2.47
CA SER A 120 -4.11 12.74 -1.01
C SER A 120 -2.91 13.35 -0.30
N LYS A 121 -1.73 13.27 -0.89
CA LYS A 121 -0.44 13.62 -0.26
C LYS A 121 -0.09 12.73 0.95
N ALA A 122 -0.80 11.63 1.13
CA ALA A 122 -0.49 10.64 2.16
C ALA A 122 0.66 9.74 1.74
N PRO A 123 1.49 9.29 2.68
CA PRO A 123 2.57 8.34 2.35
C PRO A 123 2.01 6.95 2.03
N ILE A 124 2.71 6.23 1.15
CA ILE A 124 2.45 4.82 0.89
C ILE A 124 3.33 3.99 1.84
N LEU A 125 2.73 3.06 2.57
CA LEU A 125 3.47 2.09 3.36
C LEU A 125 3.74 0.86 2.50
N ASN A 126 5.01 0.47 2.43
CA ASN A 126 5.46 -0.72 1.70
C ASN A 126 6.29 -1.61 2.61
N ALA A 127 6.16 -2.92 2.46
CA ALA A 127 6.95 -3.90 3.22
C ALA A 127 8.06 -4.51 2.36
N THR A 128 7.71 -5.31 1.36
CA THR A 128 8.67 -6.17 0.64
C THR A 128 8.76 -5.89 -0.86
N ASP A 129 7.89 -5.08 -1.43
CA ASP A 129 7.87 -4.83 -2.87
C ASP A 129 9.01 -3.89 -3.28
N SER A 130 9.95 -4.39 -4.08
CA SER A 130 11.08 -3.62 -4.59
C SER A 130 10.73 -2.71 -5.76
N ASP A 131 9.54 -2.85 -6.34
CA ASP A 131 9.10 -2.00 -7.45
C ASP A 131 9.05 -0.52 -7.04
N TRP A 132 8.72 -0.24 -5.77
CA TRP A 132 8.74 1.12 -5.24
C TRP A 132 10.14 1.71 -5.18
N ASP A 133 11.14 0.91 -4.81
CA ASP A 133 12.54 1.36 -4.81
C ASP A 133 13.04 1.60 -6.24
N ASP A 134 12.66 0.74 -7.17
CA ASP A 134 13.00 0.90 -8.59
C ASP A 134 12.36 2.15 -9.20
N ALA A 135 11.24 2.60 -8.69
CA ALA A 135 10.48 3.75 -9.18
C ALA A 135 10.83 5.07 -8.45
N ARG A 136 11.96 5.15 -7.76
CA ARG A 136 12.34 6.34 -6.95
C ARG A 136 12.28 7.65 -7.73
N ALA A 137 12.74 7.65 -8.97
CA ALA A 137 12.73 8.87 -9.81
C ALA A 137 11.30 9.33 -10.10
N LEU A 138 10.41 8.40 -10.43
CA LEU A 138 8.99 8.68 -10.66
C LEU A 138 8.34 9.23 -9.38
N ILE A 139 8.52 8.55 -8.27
CA ILE A 139 7.95 8.90 -6.97
C ILE A 139 8.38 10.31 -6.55
N SER A 140 9.67 10.61 -6.71
CA SER A 140 10.21 11.94 -6.45
C SER A 140 9.60 13.01 -7.37
N SER A 141 9.42 12.68 -8.66
CA SER A 141 8.86 13.63 -9.63
C SER A 141 7.42 14.02 -9.35
N VAL A 142 6.65 13.16 -8.69
CA VAL A 142 5.26 13.42 -8.29
C VAL A 142 5.12 13.80 -6.81
N GLU A 143 6.24 14.00 -6.12
CA GLU A 143 6.29 14.46 -4.72
C GLU A 143 5.56 13.52 -3.76
N VAL A 144 5.66 12.22 -3.98
CA VAL A 144 5.08 11.19 -3.12
C VAL A 144 6.17 10.62 -2.20
N VAL A 145 5.78 10.24 -1.00
CA VAL A 145 6.65 9.56 -0.03
C VAL A 145 6.23 8.10 0.04
N VAL A 146 7.20 7.19 -0.12
CA VAL A 146 7.02 5.78 0.18
C VAL A 146 7.81 5.47 1.45
N LYS A 147 7.10 5.01 2.48
CA LYS A 147 7.70 4.62 3.75
C LYS A 147 7.99 3.13 3.72
N GLN A 148 9.27 2.77 3.73
CA GLN A 148 9.71 1.39 3.75
C GLN A 148 9.69 0.85 5.17
N LEU A 149 8.78 -0.09 5.45
CA LEU A 149 8.68 -0.74 6.77
C LEU A 149 9.78 -1.79 6.96
N CYS A 150 10.20 -2.41 5.87
CA CYS A 150 11.19 -3.48 5.86
C CYS A 150 12.26 -3.19 4.81
N PRO A 151 13.09 -2.15 4.98
CA PRO A 151 14.03 -1.74 3.94
C PRO A 151 15.01 -2.84 3.53
N GLN A 152 15.35 -3.76 4.42
CA GLN A 152 16.21 -4.90 4.13
C GLN A 152 15.62 -5.85 3.08
N HIS A 153 14.30 -5.85 2.90
CA HIS A 153 13.60 -6.67 1.90
C HIS A 153 13.18 -5.89 0.66
N ALA A 154 12.94 -4.61 0.79
CA ALA A 154 12.32 -3.79 -0.24
C ALA A 154 13.31 -2.98 -1.09
N THR A 155 14.53 -2.78 -0.61
CA THR A 155 15.53 -1.97 -1.31
C THR A 155 16.59 -2.83 -1.96
N ARG A 156 16.87 -2.60 -3.25
CA ARG A 156 17.85 -3.40 -4.00
C ARG A 156 19.28 -3.19 -3.51
N GLY A 157 19.60 -1.98 -3.01
CA GLY A 157 20.93 -1.66 -2.50
C GLY A 157 21.33 -2.47 -1.27
N ASN A 158 20.38 -3.06 -0.55
CA ASN A 158 20.60 -3.87 0.64
C ASN A 158 20.51 -5.38 0.38
N ARG A 159 20.29 -5.79 -0.87
CA ARG A 159 20.25 -7.20 -1.25
C ARG A 159 21.65 -7.67 -1.59
N PRO A 160 22.07 -8.87 -1.12
CA PRO A 160 23.30 -9.48 -1.62
C PRO A 160 23.21 -9.61 -3.13
N LEU A 161 24.29 -9.27 -3.82
CA LEU A 161 24.41 -9.54 -5.23
C LEU A 161 24.26 -11.06 -5.43
N GLN A 162 23.21 -11.46 -6.11
CA GLN A 162 23.07 -12.85 -6.52
C GLN A 162 24.12 -13.10 -7.61
N THR A 163 25.14 -13.79 -7.24
CA THR A 163 26.13 -14.30 -8.18
C THR A 163 25.61 -15.56 -8.81
#